data_eeab28e286d45aaa4e096043385ae2d0
#
_entry.id   eeab28e286d45aaa4e096043385ae2d0
#
_cell.length_a   1.000
_cell.length_b   1.000
_cell.length_c   1.000
_cell.angle_alpha   90.00
_cell.angle_beta   90.00
_cell.angle_gamma   90.00
#
_symmetry.space_group_name_H-M   'P 1'
#
loop_
_entity.id
_entity.type
_entity.pdbx_description
1 polymer ?
#
loop_
_entity_poly.entity_id
_entity_poly.type
_entity_poly.pdbx_seq_one_letter_code
_entity_poly.pdbx_strand_id
1 'polypeptide(L)'
;MRIIGTGSALPKFVATNQMLSEVMDTSDEWISTRTGIKRRHLLVNQELEEIGVEAIENALKDAGITAKDLDYIICSNTVNEYITPGLGCVLQGHIGATCPSIDINAACAGFLYGMQIAESFIKTGVAKKILIVAAEEPSRIPTWTDRSTSVLFGDGAGAVIVSADGDDVLAMRSTTTSAPIVLYSKRAMEKTPFVGEIEGNVPLVMNGREVFRMAVSNSQDDIKAVMEEANITSNQVKYFVLHQANIRIIESIRHFLDEPEEKFPTTIENTGNMSSA
;
A
#
# COMPACT_ATOMS: atom_id res chain seq x y z
N MET A 1 -5.45 17.55 10.25
CA MET A 1 -3.98 17.27 10.22
C MET A 1 -3.32 17.81 8.97
N ARG A 2 -1.99 17.88 8.97
CA ARG A 2 -1.16 18.27 7.81
C ARG A 2 -0.04 17.26 7.60
N ILE A 3 0.25 16.90 6.34
CA ILE A 3 1.46 16.14 6.00
C ILE A 3 2.64 17.12 6.05
N ILE A 4 3.67 16.79 6.83
CA ILE A 4 4.86 17.62 7.02
C ILE A 4 6.14 16.98 6.47
N GLY A 5 6.12 15.71 6.14
CA GLY A 5 7.23 15.01 5.51
C GLY A 5 6.79 13.72 4.83
N THR A 6 7.49 13.38 3.76
CA THR A 6 7.28 12.17 2.95
C THR A 6 8.59 11.47 2.68
N GLY A 7 8.55 10.16 2.58
CA GLY A 7 9.71 9.34 2.25
C GLY A 7 9.32 8.04 1.59
N SER A 8 10.21 7.50 0.77
CA SER A 8 10.03 6.21 0.13
C SER A 8 11.35 5.49 -0.02
N ALA A 9 11.30 4.18 -0.14
CA ALA A 9 12.43 3.33 -0.48
C ALA A 9 11.99 2.15 -1.32
N LEU A 10 12.83 1.74 -2.26
CA LEU A 10 12.60 0.59 -3.12
C LEU A 10 13.75 -0.40 -2.98
N PRO A 11 13.49 -1.71 -3.03
CA PRO A 11 14.52 -2.72 -3.09
C PRO A 11 15.51 -2.47 -4.24
N LYS A 12 16.76 -2.85 -4.04
CA LYS A 12 17.83 -2.64 -5.04
C LYS A 12 17.67 -3.49 -6.29
N PHE A 13 17.11 -4.70 -6.13
CA PHE A 13 16.94 -5.62 -7.25
C PHE A 13 15.73 -5.24 -8.10
N VAL A 14 15.95 -5.10 -9.41
CA VAL A 14 14.92 -4.77 -10.39
C VAL A 14 14.65 -5.97 -11.28
N ALA A 15 13.46 -6.54 -11.20
CA ALA A 15 12.98 -7.59 -12.08
C ALA A 15 12.25 -6.97 -13.28
N THR A 16 12.75 -7.24 -14.50
CA THR A 16 12.10 -6.83 -15.74
C THR A 16 11.10 -7.89 -16.22
N ASN A 17 10.19 -7.52 -17.12
CA ASN A 17 9.28 -8.47 -17.74
C ASN A 17 10.02 -9.55 -18.52
N GLN A 18 11.18 -9.21 -19.13
CA GLN A 18 12.02 -10.18 -19.81
C GLN A 18 12.52 -11.28 -18.86
N MET A 19 12.99 -10.90 -17.65
CA MET A 19 13.42 -11.88 -16.63
C MET A 19 12.24 -12.77 -16.19
N LEU A 20 11.03 -12.23 -16.12
CA LEU A 20 9.84 -13.05 -15.79
C LEU A 20 9.51 -14.05 -16.89
N SER A 21 9.75 -13.72 -18.16
CA SER A 21 9.53 -14.65 -19.28
C SER A 21 10.51 -15.84 -19.30
N GLU A 22 11.60 -15.76 -18.54
CA GLU A 22 12.56 -16.87 -18.39
C GLU A 22 12.09 -17.90 -17.36
N VAL A 23 11.18 -17.51 -16.44
CA VAL A 23 10.73 -18.37 -15.33
C VAL A 23 9.26 -18.77 -15.43
N MET A 24 8.49 -18.14 -16.33
CA MET A 24 7.07 -18.48 -16.56
C MET A 24 6.66 -18.21 -18.01
N ASP A 25 5.54 -18.82 -18.44
CA ASP A 25 4.96 -18.59 -19.78
C ASP A 25 4.29 -17.23 -19.86
N THR A 26 5.07 -16.18 -20.15
CA THR A 26 4.62 -14.80 -20.32
C THR A 26 5.50 -14.03 -21.30
N SER A 27 5.21 -12.75 -21.55
CA SER A 27 6.05 -11.86 -22.36
C SER A 27 5.93 -10.42 -21.87
N ASP A 28 6.88 -9.56 -22.21
CA ASP A 28 6.81 -8.12 -21.91
C ASP A 28 5.55 -7.48 -22.51
N GLU A 29 5.21 -7.82 -23.76
CA GLU A 29 3.98 -7.33 -24.41
C GLU A 29 2.73 -7.76 -23.64
N TRP A 30 2.67 -9.04 -23.19
CA TRP A 30 1.54 -9.57 -22.46
C TRP A 30 1.34 -8.85 -21.12
N ILE A 31 2.43 -8.60 -20.38
CA ILE A 31 2.37 -7.92 -19.07
C ILE A 31 2.06 -6.44 -19.25
N SER A 32 2.84 -5.74 -20.06
CA SER A 32 2.75 -4.28 -20.20
C SER A 32 1.40 -3.82 -20.76
N THR A 33 0.85 -4.53 -21.75
CA THR A 33 -0.47 -4.19 -22.33
C THR A 33 -1.63 -4.42 -21.38
N ARG A 34 -1.52 -5.35 -20.42
CA ARG A 34 -2.57 -5.69 -19.47
C ARG A 34 -2.50 -4.95 -18.16
N THR A 35 -1.30 -4.55 -17.74
CA THR A 35 -1.07 -4.01 -16.40
C THR A 35 -0.43 -2.61 -16.40
N GLY A 36 0.27 -2.24 -17.46
CA GLY A 36 1.12 -1.07 -17.52
C GLY A 36 2.51 -1.29 -16.93
N ILE A 37 2.80 -2.47 -16.32
CA ILE A 37 4.05 -2.74 -15.62
C ILE A 37 5.13 -3.16 -16.59
N LYS A 38 6.30 -2.51 -16.55
CA LYS A 38 7.50 -2.87 -17.30
C LYS A 38 8.57 -3.50 -16.42
N ARG A 39 8.65 -3.08 -15.15
CA ARG A 39 9.57 -3.62 -14.15
C ARG A 39 8.98 -3.48 -12.75
N ARG A 40 9.57 -4.19 -11.80
CA ARG A 40 9.24 -4.10 -10.37
C ARG A 40 10.50 -4.28 -9.55
N HIS A 41 10.47 -3.76 -8.34
CA HIS A 41 11.52 -3.98 -7.36
C HIS A 41 11.13 -5.16 -6.49
N LEU A 42 12.09 -6.02 -6.17
CA LEU A 42 11.88 -7.20 -5.33
C LEU A 42 12.95 -7.26 -4.24
N LEU A 43 12.56 -7.67 -3.05
CA LEU A 43 13.50 -7.93 -1.95
C LEU A 43 14.30 -9.21 -2.25
N VAL A 44 15.56 -9.01 -2.65
CA VAL A 44 16.53 -10.08 -2.91
C VAL A 44 17.80 -9.76 -2.13
N ASN A 45 18.15 -10.61 -1.15
CA ASN A 45 19.26 -10.37 -0.23
C ASN A 45 19.18 -8.99 0.48
N GLN A 46 17.98 -8.58 0.81
CA GLN A 46 17.66 -7.34 1.51
C GLN A 46 16.40 -7.58 2.33
N GLU A 47 16.37 -7.07 3.56
CA GLU A 47 15.25 -7.28 4.46
C GLU A 47 14.19 -6.17 4.31
N LEU A 48 12.95 -6.50 4.65
CA LEU A 48 11.82 -5.55 4.59
C LEU A 48 12.03 -4.37 5.53
N GLU A 49 12.61 -4.61 6.71
CA GLU A 49 12.92 -3.59 7.70
C GLU A 49 13.90 -2.56 7.15
N GLU A 50 14.89 -2.97 6.33
CA GLU A 50 15.88 -2.04 5.77
C GLU A 50 15.21 -0.96 4.92
N ILE A 51 14.31 -1.35 4.02
CA ILE A 51 13.58 -0.39 3.18
C ILE A 51 12.53 0.39 3.98
N GLY A 52 11.93 -0.22 5.00
CA GLY A 52 11.03 0.46 5.93
C GLY A 52 11.74 1.58 6.68
N VAL A 53 12.92 1.30 7.22
CA VAL A 53 13.77 2.29 7.92
C VAL A 53 14.20 3.40 6.96
N GLU A 54 14.68 3.06 5.76
CA GLU A 54 15.10 4.05 4.76
C GLU A 54 13.95 5.00 4.39
N ALA A 55 12.75 4.48 4.17
CA ALA A 55 11.56 5.30 3.89
C ALA A 55 11.24 6.24 5.06
N ILE A 56 11.31 5.75 6.31
CA ILE A 56 11.09 6.56 7.51
C ILE A 56 12.15 7.65 7.66
N GLU A 57 13.42 7.32 7.49
CA GLU A 57 14.51 8.29 7.58
C GLU A 57 14.39 9.40 6.56
N ASN A 58 13.98 9.06 5.32
CA ASN A 58 13.69 10.03 4.28
C ASN A 58 12.51 10.94 4.68
N ALA A 59 11.44 10.39 5.26
CA ALA A 59 10.31 11.19 5.75
C ALA A 59 10.66 12.10 6.92
N LEU A 60 11.46 11.61 7.88
CA LEU A 60 11.95 12.40 9.01
C LEU A 60 12.83 13.57 8.54
N LYS A 61 13.71 13.30 7.59
CA LYS A 61 14.58 14.32 6.97
C LYS A 61 13.75 15.38 6.24
N ASP A 62 12.75 14.98 5.46
CA ASP A 62 11.87 15.90 4.73
C ASP A 62 11.05 16.76 5.71
N ALA A 63 10.56 16.17 6.81
CA ALA A 63 9.88 16.89 7.88
C ALA A 63 10.78 17.79 8.73
N GLY A 64 12.10 17.63 8.68
CA GLY A 64 13.04 18.35 9.52
C GLY A 64 12.95 18.02 11.02
N ILE A 65 12.56 16.79 11.35
CA ILE A 65 12.41 16.29 12.73
C ILE A 65 13.20 14.99 12.94
N THR A 66 13.24 14.53 14.18
CA THR A 66 13.86 13.25 14.56
C THR A 66 12.83 12.24 15.02
N ALA A 67 13.20 10.96 15.09
CA ALA A 67 12.32 9.91 15.59
C ALA A 67 11.84 10.12 17.04
N LYS A 68 12.57 10.93 17.84
CA LYS A 68 12.20 11.28 19.21
C LYS A 68 11.06 12.30 19.30
N ASP A 69 10.77 12.98 18.19
CA ASP A 69 9.70 13.98 18.11
C ASP A 69 8.35 13.33 17.75
N LEU A 70 8.34 12.03 17.45
CA LEU A 70 7.14 11.28 17.12
C LEU A 70 6.36 10.91 18.40
N ASP A 71 5.04 11.07 18.35
CA ASP A 71 4.14 10.66 19.42
C ASP A 71 3.52 9.29 19.18
N TYR A 72 3.47 8.83 17.90
CA TYR A 72 2.87 7.56 17.54
C TYR A 72 3.39 7.04 16.19
N ILE A 73 3.41 5.72 16.02
CA ILE A 73 3.71 5.04 14.74
C ILE A 73 2.54 4.14 14.36
N ILE A 74 2.05 4.28 13.13
CA ILE A 74 1.05 3.41 12.51
C ILE A 74 1.74 2.73 11.33
N CYS A 75 1.90 1.42 11.40
CA CYS A 75 2.51 0.62 10.35
C CYS A 75 1.43 -0.14 9.59
N SER A 76 1.34 0.04 8.27
CA SER A 76 0.54 -0.79 7.39
C SER A 76 1.42 -1.89 6.82
N ASN A 77 1.03 -3.13 7.04
CA ASN A 77 1.72 -4.29 6.50
C ASN A 77 0.76 -5.46 6.29
N THR A 78 0.89 -6.13 5.16
CA THR A 78 0.10 -7.32 4.84
C THR A 78 0.91 -8.60 5.01
N VAL A 79 2.20 -8.55 4.67
CA VAL A 79 3.12 -9.68 4.73
C VAL A 79 4.38 -9.27 5.47
N ASN A 80 4.62 -9.91 6.59
CA ASN A 80 5.76 -9.70 7.46
C ASN A 80 6.38 -11.05 7.80
N GLU A 81 7.68 -11.09 7.98
CA GLU A 81 8.40 -12.29 8.44
C GLU A 81 7.88 -12.78 9.80
N TYR A 82 7.61 -11.85 10.71
CA TYR A 82 7.15 -12.15 12.06
C TYR A 82 5.63 -12.07 12.18
N ILE A 83 5.04 -13.05 12.87
CA ILE A 83 3.67 -12.93 13.37
C ILE A 83 3.64 -11.98 14.57
N THR A 84 4.71 -12.01 15.38
CA THR A 84 4.96 -11.18 16.55
C THR A 84 6.47 -11.12 16.81
N PRO A 85 7.04 -9.94 17.08
CA PRO A 85 6.37 -8.63 17.19
C PRO A 85 5.81 -8.13 15.85
N GLY A 86 4.93 -7.12 15.89
CA GLY A 86 4.50 -6.41 14.70
C GLY A 86 5.64 -5.61 14.07
N LEU A 87 5.57 -5.40 12.75
CA LEU A 87 6.62 -4.69 12.00
C LEU A 87 6.83 -3.25 12.51
N GLY A 88 5.75 -2.57 12.91
CA GLY A 88 5.85 -1.21 13.49
C GLY A 88 6.69 -1.16 14.76
N CYS A 89 6.66 -2.23 15.58
CA CYS A 89 7.52 -2.35 16.76
C CYS A 89 8.99 -2.56 16.36
N VAL A 90 9.24 -3.35 15.33
CA VAL A 90 10.61 -3.59 14.80
C VAL A 90 11.19 -2.29 14.25
N LEU A 91 10.44 -1.60 13.38
CA LEU A 91 10.85 -0.31 12.80
C LEU A 91 11.08 0.75 13.87
N GLN A 92 10.20 0.82 14.89
CA GLN A 92 10.35 1.73 16.03
C GLN A 92 11.69 1.56 16.72
N GLY A 93 12.11 0.31 16.96
CA GLY A 93 13.43 0.00 17.55
C GLY A 93 14.59 0.43 16.67
N HIS A 94 14.52 0.17 15.38
CA HIS A 94 15.59 0.53 14.43
C HIS A 94 15.81 2.04 14.31
N ILE A 95 14.74 2.84 14.28
CA ILE A 95 14.85 4.31 14.19
C ILE A 95 15.10 4.98 15.55
N GLY A 96 15.12 4.22 16.65
CA GLY A 96 15.32 4.74 18.00
C GLY A 96 14.18 5.62 18.52
N ALA A 97 12.96 5.41 18.04
CA ALA A 97 11.76 6.03 18.59
C ALA A 97 11.34 5.36 19.89
N THR A 98 10.62 6.10 20.76
CA THR A 98 10.14 5.61 22.06
C THR A 98 8.62 5.69 22.21
N CYS A 99 7.96 6.23 21.20
CA CYS A 99 6.51 6.36 21.16
C CYS A 99 5.82 5.00 20.92
N PRO A 100 4.51 4.86 21.25
CA PRO A 100 3.74 3.67 20.90
C PRO A 100 3.73 3.39 19.40
N SER A 101 3.65 2.11 19.02
CA SER A 101 3.45 1.66 17.65
C SER A 101 2.34 0.63 17.56
N ILE A 102 1.60 0.63 16.45
CA ILE A 102 0.61 -0.39 16.09
C ILE A 102 0.77 -0.81 14.64
N ASP A 103 0.47 -2.07 14.37
CA ASP A 103 0.32 -2.57 13.01
C ASP A 103 -1.16 -2.63 12.63
N ILE A 104 -1.44 -2.29 11.39
CA ILE A 104 -2.77 -2.46 10.79
C ILE A 104 -2.65 -3.27 9.51
N ASN A 105 -3.63 -4.13 9.26
CA ASN A 105 -3.74 -4.85 8.01
C ASN A 105 -5.10 -4.53 7.38
N ALA A 106 -5.08 -3.71 6.36
CA ALA A 106 -6.21 -3.43 5.49
C ALA A 106 -5.80 -3.61 4.01
N ALA A 107 -4.85 -4.51 3.77
CA ALA A 107 -4.24 -4.76 2.46
C ALA A 107 -3.87 -3.44 1.76
N CYS A 108 -4.13 -3.31 0.47
CA CYS A 108 -3.78 -2.13 -0.32
C CYS A 108 -4.39 -0.80 0.18
N ALA A 109 -5.43 -0.85 1.01
CA ALA A 109 -6.03 0.35 1.61
C ALA A 109 -5.36 0.78 2.93
N GLY A 110 -4.37 0.03 3.42
CA GLY A 110 -3.77 0.23 4.74
C GLY A 110 -3.24 1.64 4.99
N PHE A 111 -2.60 2.25 3.98
CA PHE A 111 -2.14 3.64 4.09
C PHE A 111 -3.30 4.62 4.38
N LEU A 112 -4.41 4.52 3.66
CA LEU A 112 -5.57 5.40 3.87
C LEU A 112 -6.24 5.17 5.23
N TYR A 113 -6.32 3.92 5.69
CA TYR A 113 -6.77 3.63 7.06
C TYR A 113 -5.81 4.19 8.12
N GLY A 114 -4.48 4.11 7.87
CA GLY A 114 -3.48 4.75 8.71
C GLY A 114 -3.69 6.27 8.82
N MET A 115 -3.96 6.93 7.69
CA MET A 115 -4.30 8.36 7.66
C MET A 115 -5.56 8.69 8.47
N GLN A 116 -6.60 7.85 8.36
CA GLN A 116 -7.85 8.04 9.09
C GLN A 116 -7.68 7.86 10.61
N ILE A 117 -6.88 6.87 11.01
CA ILE A 117 -6.53 6.65 12.42
C ILE A 117 -5.71 7.84 12.95
N ALA A 118 -4.72 8.30 12.19
CA ALA A 118 -3.89 9.44 12.57
C ALA A 118 -4.72 10.72 12.76
N GLU A 119 -5.63 11.02 11.82
CA GLU A 119 -6.54 12.16 11.95
C GLU A 119 -7.42 12.05 13.20
N SER A 120 -7.91 10.85 13.51
CA SER A 120 -8.71 10.60 14.72
C SER A 120 -7.89 10.80 15.99
N PHE A 121 -6.62 10.33 16.02
CA PHE A 121 -5.73 10.54 17.17
C PHE A 121 -5.37 12.00 17.38
N ILE A 122 -5.16 12.74 16.29
CA ILE A 122 -4.89 14.18 16.34
C ILE A 122 -6.12 14.92 16.86
N LYS A 123 -7.30 14.67 16.33
CA LYS A 123 -8.55 15.32 16.75
C LYS A 123 -8.94 15.03 18.20
N THR A 124 -8.62 13.85 18.71
CA THR A 124 -8.87 13.45 20.10
C THR A 124 -7.76 13.83 21.07
N GLY A 125 -6.64 14.39 20.57
CA GLY A 125 -5.51 14.80 21.39
C GLY A 125 -4.62 13.66 21.89
N VAL A 126 -4.75 12.46 21.32
CA VAL A 126 -3.92 11.27 21.66
C VAL A 126 -2.48 11.49 21.22
N ALA A 127 -2.28 12.09 20.04
CA ALA A 127 -0.96 12.35 19.46
C ALA A 127 -0.99 13.64 18.63
N LYS A 128 0.17 14.25 18.41
CA LYS A 128 0.34 15.47 17.61
C LYS A 128 1.19 15.25 16.36
N LYS A 129 2.20 14.39 16.45
CA LYS A 129 3.07 14.01 15.34
C LYS A 129 3.07 12.50 15.18
N ILE A 130 2.55 12.04 14.06
CA ILE A 130 2.34 10.61 13.80
C ILE A 130 3.07 10.23 12.53
N LEU A 131 3.88 9.16 12.63
CA LEU A 131 4.44 8.47 11.49
C LEU A 131 3.43 7.43 10.99
N ILE A 132 3.12 7.47 9.70
CA ILE A 132 2.41 6.41 9.01
C ILE A 132 3.40 5.81 8.02
N VAL A 133 3.71 4.53 8.18
CA VAL A 133 4.61 3.80 7.28
C VAL A 133 3.90 2.59 6.69
N ALA A 134 4.02 2.40 5.39
CA ALA A 134 3.66 1.17 4.72
C ALA A 134 4.95 0.52 4.21
N ALA A 135 5.23 -0.69 4.65
CA ALA A 135 6.35 -1.49 4.18
C ALA A 135 5.82 -2.87 3.79
N GLU A 136 5.96 -3.22 2.51
CA GLU A 136 5.22 -4.31 1.90
C GLU A 136 6.11 -5.19 1.02
N GLU A 137 5.92 -6.50 1.15
CA GLU A 137 6.57 -7.53 0.33
C GLU A 137 5.52 -8.44 -0.36
N PRO A 138 4.58 -7.86 -1.15
CA PRO A 138 3.50 -8.63 -1.73
C PRO A 138 3.98 -9.62 -2.80
N SER A 139 5.21 -9.54 -3.27
CA SER A 139 5.82 -10.50 -4.19
C SER A 139 5.89 -11.92 -3.62
N ARG A 140 5.81 -12.09 -2.31
CA ARG A 140 5.80 -13.40 -1.62
C ARG A 140 4.42 -14.05 -1.51
N ILE A 141 3.35 -13.36 -1.88
CA ILE A 141 1.99 -13.89 -1.73
C ILE A 141 1.60 -14.84 -2.87
N PRO A 142 1.85 -14.50 -4.18
CA PRO A 142 1.45 -15.34 -5.29
C PRO A 142 2.35 -16.56 -5.47
N THR A 143 1.84 -17.55 -6.19
CA THR A 143 2.66 -18.60 -6.77
C THR A 143 3.34 -18.11 -8.05
N TRP A 144 4.67 -18.22 -8.14
CA TRP A 144 5.45 -17.75 -9.29
C TRP A 144 5.26 -18.58 -10.57
N THR A 145 4.43 -19.61 -10.54
CA THR A 145 3.95 -20.35 -11.72
C THR A 145 2.62 -19.82 -12.27
N ASP A 146 1.95 -18.94 -11.54
CA ASP A 146 0.70 -18.30 -11.97
C ASP A 146 0.94 -16.87 -12.45
N ARG A 147 1.08 -16.70 -13.77
CA ARG A 147 1.27 -15.38 -14.39
C ARG A 147 0.09 -14.41 -14.20
N SER A 148 -1.10 -14.90 -13.79
CA SER A 148 -2.26 -14.02 -13.59
C SER A 148 -2.13 -13.16 -12.36
N THR A 149 -1.29 -13.56 -11.41
CA THR A 149 -1.06 -12.87 -10.13
C THR A 149 0.38 -12.43 -9.92
N SER A 150 1.37 -13.30 -10.18
CA SER A 150 2.78 -13.05 -9.87
C SER A 150 3.39 -11.86 -10.61
N VAL A 151 2.94 -11.58 -11.83
CA VAL A 151 3.48 -10.47 -12.63
C VAL A 151 3.05 -9.09 -12.14
N LEU A 152 2.09 -9.02 -11.19
CA LEU A 152 1.49 -7.75 -10.75
C LEU A 152 2.35 -7.05 -9.69
N PHE A 153 2.98 -7.82 -8.81
CA PHE A 153 3.50 -7.29 -7.56
C PHE A 153 4.97 -6.87 -7.63
N GLY A 154 5.27 -5.83 -6.89
CA GLY A 154 6.60 -5.41 -6.50
C GLY A 154 6.62 -5.06 -5.02
N ASP A 155 7.80 -4.95 -4.44
CA ASP A 155 8.02 -4.67 -3.04
C ASP A 155 8.47 -3.21 -2.86
N GLY A 156 8.18 -2.64 -1.70
CA GLY A 156 8.54 -1.25 -1.43
C GLY A 156 8.09 -0.75 -0.08
N ALA A 157 8.53 0.45 0.26
CA ALA A 157 8.10 1.16 1.45
C ALA A 157 7.82 2.63 1.16
N GLY A 158 6.74 3.14 1.77
CA GLY A 158 6.38 4.54 1.78
C GLY A 158 6.10 5.01 3.20
N ALA A 159 6.46 6.25 3.52
CA ALA A 159 6.24 6.82 4.84
C ALA A 159 5.78 8.27 4.73
N VAL A 160 4.85 8.67 5.59
CA VAL A 160 4.48 10.08 5.77
C VAL A 160 4.48 10.43 7.25
N ILE A 161 4.81 11.68 7.54
CA ILE A 161 4.68 12.25 8.87
C ILE A 161 3.58 13.29 8.82
N VAL A 162 2.62 13.14 9.71
CA VAL A 162 1.52 14.09 9.86
C VAL A 162 1.61 14.83 11.19
N SER A 163 1.16 16.08 11.18
CA SER A 163 1.18 16.97 12.35
C SER A 163 -0.22 17.51 12.63
N ALA A 164 -0.48 17.81 13.91
CA ALA A 164 -1.64 18.56 14.37
C ALA A 164 -1.58 20.05 13.98
N ASP A 165 -0.43 20.54 13.49
CA ASP A 165 -0.21 21.95 13.15
C ASP A 165 -0.77 22.27 11.76
N GLY A 166 -2.04 22.01 11.53
CA GLY A 166 -2.74 22.30 10.29
C GLY A 166 -4.09 21.56 10.19
N ASP A 167 -4.96 22.08 9.37
CA ASP A 167 -6.28 21.53 9.09
C ASP A 167 -6.49 21.43 7.56
N ASP A 168 -5.65 20.60 6.95
CA ASP A 168 -5.60 20.47 5.48
C ASP A 168 -6.50 19.33 4.95
N VAL A 169 -7.10 18.53 5.85
CA VAL A 169 -8.00 17.43 5.49
C VAL A 169 -9.42 17.98 5.33
N LEU A 170 -9.88 18.07 4.10
CA LEU A 170 -11.22 18.58 3.77
C LEU A 170 -12.32 17.53 4.05
N ALA A 171 -12.08 16.29 3.67
CA ALA A 171 -12.97 15.17 3.87
C ALA A 171 -12.19 13.85 3.92
N MET A 172 -12.75 12.85 4.56
CA MET A 172 -12.15 11.52 4.65
C MET A 172 -13.24 10.45 4.73
N ARG A 173 -13.20 9.49 3.80
CA ARG A 173 -14.20 8.44 3.68
C ARG A 173 -13.53 7.08 3.58
N SER A 174 -14.11 6.09 4.23
CA SER A 174 -13.76 4.67 4.08
C SER A 174 -15.02 3.84 3.87
N THR A 175 -14.96 2.93 2.93
CA THR A 175 -16.00 1.93 2.67
C THR A 175 -15.39 0.54 2.61
N THR A 176 -16.17 -0.48 2.91
CA THR A 176 -15.75 -1.87 2.80
C THR A 176 -16.85 -2.71 2.17
N THR A 177 -16.50 -3.39 1.08
CA THR A 177 -17.37 -4.38 0.45
C THR A 177 -16.79 -5.78 0.65
N SER A 178 -17.47 -6.61 1.41
CA SER A 178 -17.01 -7.98 1.70
C SER A 178 -17.14 -8.87 0.46
N ALA A 179 -16.01 -9.36 -0.04
CA ALA A 179 -15.95 -10.32 -1.16
C ALA A 179 -14.78 -11.31 -0.96
N PRO A 180 -14.77 -12.10 0.12
CA PRO A 180 -13.62 -12.89 0.55
C PRO A 180 -13.22 -14.01 -0.41
N ILE A 181 -14.09 -14.37 -1.38
CA ILE A 181 -13.78 -15.39 -2.41
C ILE A 181 -13.23 -14.79 -3.71
N VAL A 182 -13.23 -13.45 -3.85
CA VAL A 182 -12.83 -12.76 -5.08
C VAL A 182 -11.31 -12.55 -5.11
N LEU A 183 -10.74 -12.26 -3.96
CA LEU A 183 -9.30 -12.06 -3.77
C LEU A 183 -8.93 -12.49 -2.36
N TYR A 184 -8.11 -13.52 -2.22
CA TYR A 184 -7.68 -14.00 -0.92
C TYR A 184 -6.36 -14.78 -0.99
N SER A 185 -5.68 -14.83 0.16
CA SER A 185 -4.59 -15.76 0.45
C SER A 185 -4.79 -16.30 1.86
N LYS A 186 -4.58 -17.59 2.07
CA LYS A 186 -4.68 -18.20 3.40
C LYS A 186 -3.27 -18.51 3.94
N ARG A 187 -3.03 -18.10 5.16
CA ARG A 187 -1.78 -18.39 5.86
C ARG A 187 -1.81 -19.82 6.44
N ALA A 188 -0.68 -20.52 6.34
CA ALA A 188 -0.49 -21.78 7.07
C ALA A 188 -0.59 -21.53 8.59
N MET A 189 -1.18 -22.48 9.30
CA MET A 189 -1.29 -22.46 10.75
C MET A 189 -0.85 -23.80 11.30
N GLU A 190 -0.17 -23.79 12.45
CA GLU A 190 0.29 -25.02 13.11
C GLU A 190 -0.89 -25.86 13.65
N LYS A 191 -0.73 -27.18 13.57
CA LYS A 191 -1.66 -28.13 14.16
C LYS A 191 -1.59 -28.07 15.69
N THR A 192 -2.71 -28.28 16.34
CA THR A 192 -2.76 -28.44 17.79
C THR A 192 -3.36 -29.82 18.15
N PRO A 193 -3.16 -30.34 19.38
CA PRO A 193 -3.79 -31.58 19.79
C PRO A 193 -5.33 -31.56 19.73
N PHE A 194 -5.93 -30.39 19.66
CA PHE A 194 -7.38 -30.16 19.69
C PHE A 194 -7.99 -29.72 18.38
N VAL A 195 -7.15 -29.31 17.43
CA VAL A 195 -7.57 -28.83 16.11
C VAL A 195 -6.98 -29.74 15.04
N GLY A 196 -7.84 -30.34 14.23
CA GLY A 196 -7.45 -31.23 13.15
C GLY A 196 -6.58 -30.59 12.07
N GLU A 197 -6.46 -31.23 10.93
CA GLU A 197 -5.68 -30.68 9.83
C GLU A 197 -6.25 -29.34 9.34
N ILE A 198 -5.40 -28.35 9.32
CA ILE A 198 -5.69 -27.05 8.73
C ILE A 198 -5.05 -27.05 7.34
N GLU A 199 -5.77 -26.59 6.32
CA GLU A 199 -5.19 -26.38 5.00
C GLU A 199 -3.89 -25.60 5.12
N GLY A 200 -2.86 -26.05 4.42
CA GLY A 200 -1.58 -25.35 4.36
C GLY A 200 -1.71 -23.94 3.76
N ASN A 201 -0.60 -23.32 3.56
CA ASN A 201 -0.55 -22.00 2.91
C ASN A 201 -1.24 -22.06 1.54
N VAL A 202 -2.25 -21.21 1.33
CA VAL A 202 -2.92 -21.06 0.03
C VAL A 202 -2.38 -19.78 -0.60
N PRO A 203 -1.64 -19.88 -1.71
CA PRO A 203 -1.18 -18.71 -2.46
C PRO A 203 -2.34 -17.81 -2.87
N LEU A 204 -2.00 -16.62 -3.35
CA LEU A 204 -3.00 -15.66 -3.78
C LEU A 204 -3.92 -16.23 -4.85
N VAL A 205 -5.21 -16.22 -4.56
CA VAL A 205 -6.28 -16.56 -5.49
C VAL A 205 -7.01 -15.27 -5.86
N MET A 206 -7.15 -15.00 -7.17
CA MET A 206 -7.74 -13.76 -7.66
C MET A 206 -8.71 -14.02 -8.82
N ASN A 207 -9.95 -13.58 -8.69
CA ASN A 207 -10.84 -13.39 -9.83
C ASN A 207 -10.61 -11.99 -10.43
N GLY A 208 -9.66 -11.85 -11.34
CA GLY A 208 -9.23 -10.56 -11.88
C GLY A 208 -10.35 -9.73 -12.51
N ARG A 209 -11.38 -10.37 -13.13
CA ARG A 209 -12.53 -9.65 -13.69
C ARG A 209 -13.39 -8.99 -12.62
N GLU A 210 -13.70 -9.73 -11.56
CA GLU A 210 -14.50 -9.19 -10.45
C GLU A 210 -13.72 -8.15 -9.65
N VAL A 211 -12.41 -8.38 -9.39
CA VAL A 211 -11.54 -7.38 -8.74
C VAL A 211 -11.54 -6.09 -9.54
N PHE A 212 -11.35 -6.15 -10.86
CA PHE A 212 -11.37 -4.96 -11.73
C PHE A 212 -12.71 -4.23 -11.64
N ARG A 213 -13.84 -4.96 -11.80
CA ARG A 213 -15.18 -4.38 -11.75
C ARG A 213 -15.45 -3.68 -10.41
N MET A 214 -15.13 -4.35 -9.30
CA MET A 214 -15.33 -3.80 -7.96
C MET A 214 -14.42 -2.60 -7.71
N ALA A 215 -13.14 -2.68 -8.10
CA ALA A 215 -12.20 -1.59 -7.92
C ALA A 215 -12.64 -0.32 -8.66
N VAL A 216 -13.08 -0.44 -9.91
CA VAL A 216 -13.56 0.71 -10.70
C VAL A 216 -14.85 1.28 -10.11
N SER A 217 -15.86 0.44 -9.86
CA SER A 217 -17.17 0.91 -9.36
C SER A 217 -17.05 1.57 -7.99
N ASN A 218 -16.41 0.88 -7.03
CA ASN A 218 -16.32 1.40 -5.66
C ASN A 218 -15.48 2.69 -5.60
N SER A 219 -14.36 2.76 -6.37
CA SER A 219 -13.55 3.98 -6.39
C SER A 219 -14.30 5.17 -7.00
N GLN A 220 -15.10 4.95 -8.04
CA GLN A 220 -15.94 6.01 -8.61
C GLN A 220 -16.95 6.55 -7.60
N ASP A 221 -17.62 5.66 -6.87
CA ASP A 221 -18.60 6.03 -5.86
C ASP A 221 -17.95 6.76 -4.67
N ASP A 222 -16.80 6.26 -4.20
CA ASP A 222 -16.08 6.87 -3.08
C ASP A 222 -15.46 8.22 -3.45
N ILE A 223 -14.89 8.38 -4.65
CA ILE A 223 -14.35 9.67 -5.13
C ILE A 223 -15.47 10.71 -5.22
N LYS A 224 -16.62 10.36 -5.80
CA LYS A 224 -17.78 11.27 -5.84
C LYS A 224 -18.19 11.70 -4.43
N ALA A 225 -18.40 10.73 -3.54
CA ALA A 225 -18.88 11.01 -2.20
C ALA A 225 -17.89 11.85 -1.37
N VAL A 226 -16.58 11.61 -1.48
CA VAL A 226 -15.58 12.41 -0.76
C VAL A 226 -15.47 13.83 -1.33
N MET A 227 -15.62 14.02 -2.65
CA MET A 227 -15.67 15.36 -3.25
C MET A 227 -16.94 16.12 -2.84
N GLU A 228 -18.10 15.45 -2.78
CA GLU A 228 -19.35 16.04 -2.28
C GLU A 228 -19.22 16.47 -0.82
N GLU A 229 -18.65 15.61 0.04
CA GLU A 229 -18.39 15.93 1.45
C GLU A 229 -17.43 17.10 1.61
N ALA A 230 -16.39 17.18 0.77
CA ALA A 230 -15.44 18.29 0.75
C ALA A 230 -15.99 19.56 0.08
N ASN A 231 -17.17 19.48 -0.55
CA ASN A 231 -17.80 20.56 -1.32
C ASN A 231 -16.87 21.10 -2.44
N ILE A 232 -16.22 20.17 -3.18
CA ILE A 232 -15.36 20.46 -4.31
C ILE A 232 -15.79 19.69 -5.56
N THR A 233 -15.33 20.13 -6.71
CA THR A 233 -15.53 19.48 -8.02
C THR A 233 -14.18 18.96 -8.57
N SER A 234 -14.21 18.02 -9.51
CA SER A 234 -13.01 17.37 -10.06
C SER A 234 -12.01 18.36 -10.67
N ASN A 235 -12.49 19.44 -11.27
CA ASN A 235 -11.63 20.49 -11.86
C ASN A 235 -10.81 21.27 -10.82
N GLN A 236 -11.24 21.29 -9.55
CA GLN A 236 -10.52 21.91 -8.43
C GLN A 236 -9.45 20.98 -7.84
N VAL A 237 -9.51 19.69 -8.16
CA VAL A 237 -8.51 18.71 -7.71
C VAL A 237 -7.26 18.85 -8.59
N LYS A 238 -6.10 19.02 -7.94
CA LYS A 238 -4.82 19.09 -8.64
C LYS A 238 -4.35 17.71 -9.10
N TYR A 239 -4.45 16.72 -8.22
CA TYR A 239 -4.06 15.33 -8.49
C TYR A 239 -5.02 14.33 -7.86
N PHE A 240 -5.32 13.28 -8.61
CA PHE A 240 -5.95 12.06 -8.14
C PHE A 240 -4.87 10.99 -7.96
N VAL A 241 -4.35 10.83 -6.75
CA VAL A 241 -3.31 9.83 -6.44
C VAL A 241 -4.00 8.52 -6.10
N LEU A 242 -4.14 7.66 -7.11
CA LEU A 242 -4.85 6.39 -6.98
C LEU A 242 -3.91 5.25 -6.62
N HIS A 243 -4.47 4.17 -6.03
CA HIS A 243 -3.73 2.93 -5.84
C HIS A 243 -3.20 2.39 -7.16
N GLN A 244 -1.92 2.02 -7.18
CA GLN A 244 -1.18 1.58 -8.36
C GLN A 244 -1.35 0.06 -8.61
N ALA A 245 -2.60 -0.42 -8.68
CA ALA A 245 -2.89 -1.84 -8.88
C ALA A 245 -2.77 -2.28 -10.35
N ASN A 246 -3.28 -1.45 -11.26
CA ASN A 246 -3.33 -1.71 -12.70
C ASN A 246 -3.64 -0.42 -13.42
N ILE A 247 -2.88 -0.11 -14.48
CA ILE A 247 -3.08 1.12 -15.26
C ILE A 247 -4.50 1.23 -15.84
N ARG A 248 -5.14 0.12 -16.19
CA ARG A 248 -6.50 0.11 -16.74
C ARG A 248 -7.56 0.56 -15.72
N ILE A 249 -7.33 0.33 -14.42
CA ILE A 249 -8.23 0.83 -13.36
C ILE A 249 -8.09 2.35 -13.29
N ILE A 250 -6.87 2.86 -13.28
CA ILE A 250 -6.58 4.30 -13.26
C ILE A 250 -7.22 4.99 -14.47
N GLU A 251 -7.04 4.44 -15.66
CA GLU A 251 -7.63 4.95 -16.90
C GLU A 251 -9.17 4.95 -16.88
N SER A 252 -9.77 3.88 -16.33
CA SER A 252 -11.22 3.80 -16.22
C SER A 252 -11.78 4.87 -15.27
N ILE A 253 -11.09 5.14 -14.16
CA ILE A 253 -11.46 6.19 -13.22
C ILE A 253 -11.25 7.57 -13.85
N ARG A 254 -10.13 7.80 -14.55
CA ARG A 254 -9.85 9.04 -15.26
C ARG A 254 -10.95 9.38 -16.28
N HIS A 255 -11.32 8.42 -17.12
CA HIS A 255 -12.38 8.63 -18.11
C HIS A 255 -13.75 8.92 -17.45
N PHE A 256 -14.04 8.27 -16.32
CA PHE A 256 -15.26 8.53 -15.57
C PHE A 256 -15.31 9.96 -15.00
N LEU A 257 -14.16 10.49 -14.56
CA LEU A 257 -14.05 11.86 -14.03
C LEU A 257 -13.97 12.93 -15.12
N ASP A 258 -13.76 12.51 -16.37
CA ASP A 258 -13.53 13.39 -17.53
C ASP A 258 -12.40 14.39 -17.29
N GLU A 259 -11.28 13.90 -16.71
CA GLU A 259 -10.13 14.72 -16.36
C GLU A 259 -8.88 14.32 -17.17
N PRO A 260 -7.96 15.25 -17.42
CA PRO A 260 -6.76 14.99 -18.21
C PRO A 260 -5.76 14.09 -17.49
N GLU A 261 -4.91 13.39 -18.27
CA GLU A 261 -3.96 12.38 -17.79
C GLU A 261 -2.97 12.92 -16.75
N GLU A 262 -2.51 14.15 -16.90
CA GLU A 262 -1.55 14.82 -16.01
C GLU A 262 -2.04 14.98 -14.56
N LYS A 263 -3.35 14.84 -14.31
CA LYS A 263 -3.92 14.81 -12.97
C LYS A 263 -3.80 13.43 -12.29
N PHE A 264 -3.38 12.40 -13.02
CA PHE A 264 -3.30 11.02 -12.53
C PHE A 264 -1.85 10.53 -12.53
N PRO A 265 -1.02 10.96 -11.55
CA PRO A 265 0.37 10.50 -11.49
C PRO A 265 0.44 8.99 -11.29
N THR A 266 1.34 8.33 -12.01
CA THR A 266 1.54 6.89 -11.95
C THR A 266 2.99 6.51 -11.68
N THR A 267 3.19 5.46 -10.89
CA THR A 267 4.49 4.82 -10.63
C THR A 267 4.51 3.37 -11.09
N ILE A 268 3.35 2.81 -11.37
CA ILE A 268 3.12 1.39 -11.63
C ILE A 268 4.03 0.80 -12.71
N GLU A 269 4.39 1.58 -13.72
CA GLU A 269 5.27 1.15 -14.80
C GLU A 269 6.62 0.60 -14.27
N ASN A 270 7.13 1.21 -13.22
CA ASN A 270 8.45 0.94 -12.67
C ASN A 270 8.44 0.19 -11.34
N THR A 271 7.34 0.24 -10.60
CA THR A 271 7.25 -0.33 -9.25
C THR A 271 6.42 -1.60 -9.17
N GLY A 272 5.49 -1.80 -10.13
CA GLY A 272 4.42 -2.75 -9.94
C GLY A 272 3.45 -2.32 -8.84
N ASN A 273 2.63 -3.26 -8.38
CA ASN A 273 1.71 -3.06 -7.26
C ASN A 273 2.43 -3.39 -5.95
N MET A 274 2.71 -2.37 -5.15
CA MET A 274 3.37 -2.50 -3.84
C MET A 274 2.37 -2.51 -2.67
N SER A 275 1.12 -2.95 -2.89
CA SER A 275 0.08 -2.98 -1.87
C SER A 275 -0.22 -1.58 -1.30
N SER A 276 0.02 -1.35 -0.01
CA SER A 276 -0.23 -0.06 0.66
C SER A 276 0.94 0.92 0.62
N ALA A 277 2.12 0.49 0.12
CA ALA A 277 3.35 1.28 0.06
C ALA A 277 3.41 2.27 -1.12
#